data_7a7b191691b09a20d290c801c0d90166
#
_entry.id   7a7b191691b09a20d290c801c0d90166
#
_cell.length_a   1.000
_cell.length_b   1.000
_cell.length_c   1.000
_cell.angle_alpha   90.00
_cell.angle_beta   90.00
_cell.angle_gamma   90.00
#
_symmetry.space_group_name_H-M   'P 1'
#
loop_
_entity.id
_entity.type
_entity.pdbx_description
1 polymer ?
#
loop_
_entity_poly.entity_id
_entity_poly.type
_entity_poly.pdbx_seq_one_letter_code
_entity_poly.pdbx_strand_id
1 'polypeptide(L)'
;MFDAARAAFLGAAVFISVLLVASFFSPTQGRAVEPAPAGAPAQQGSLPNDALGSIEPIHDVDLGGAGQQSPLPAPVDPDPTFNPQPPFVPGELREGFVDVGNGNLRRYLIHVGTNYRPHAPELTPVVFGFGGWKDTPEKFAEYSRFELTDFGANAIIIYPEGIARAWEGAPYAATRMGDDVHFVRTILNAVDADYRIDRGRVYAVGMSNGGGMAASLACHAPDLVAGVVSVSAAYYEPVVADCAPGAVATLDIHGTHDEVIAYQGGMRHGAPFLGAEQVVAGVAARNGCGPALPPRWIEGPAEHYGFAGCAAPVEHIRVLGQKHVWNGVPHATTLAWEFLHRQHK
;
A
#
# COMPACT_ATOMS: atom_id res chain seq x y z
N MET A 1 -52.35 41.05 45.05
CA MET A 1 -53.56 40.85 44.26
C MET A 1 -53.26 39.63 43.43
N PHE A 2 -53.72 38.48 43.91
CA PHE A 2 -54.70 37.57 43.35
C PHE A 2 -54.26 36.98 42.01
N ASP A 3 -54.21 35.69 41.70
CA ASP A 3 -54.76 34.53 42.41
C ASP A 3 -54.15 33.26 41.80
N ALA A 4 -54.19 32.24 42.58
CA ALA A 4 -53.77 30.86 42.25
C ALA A 4 -54.92 30.14 41.52
N ALA A 5 -54.58 29.16 40.69
CA ALA A 5 -55.40 27.97 40.43
C ALA A 5 -54.57 26.86 39.85
N ARG A 6 -54.37 25.93 40.56
CA ARG A 6 -54.58 24.46 40.71
C ARG A 6 -55.48 23.86 39.62
N ALA A 7 -54.94 22.76 39.01
CA ALA A 7 -55.59 21.45 38.77
C ALA A 7 -54.56 20.55 38.05
N ALA A 8 -54.10 19.54 38.63
CA ALA A 8 -54.61 18.21 38.95
C ALA A 8 -54.59 17.21 37.75
N PHE A 9 -53.67 16.27 37.86
CA PHE A 9 -53.74 14.82 37.55
C PHE A 9 -54.56 14.34 36.34
N LEU A 10 -53.85 13.58 35.48
CA LEU A 10 -54.27 12.21 35.15
C LEU A 10 -53.11 11.44 34.55
N GLY A 11 -52.70 10.41 35.25
CA GLY A 11 -51.71 9.42 34.77
C GLY A 11 -52.33 8.49 33.74
N ALA A 12 -51.61 8.19 32.71
CA ALA A 12 -51.89 7.05 31.84
C ALA A 12 -50.67 6.13 31.88
N ALA A 13 -50.80 5.03 32.60
CA ALA A 13 -49.86 3.92 32.56
C ALA A 13 -50.04 3.21 31.21
N VAL A 14 -49.00 3.25 30.39
CA VAL A 14 -48.91 2.42 29.19
C VAL A 14 -48.27 1.13 29.57
N PHE A 15 -49.06 0.04 29.63
CA PHE A 15 -48.59 -1.33 29.70
C PHE A 15 -47.94 -1.69 28.35
N ILE A 16 -46.63 -1.91 28.34
CA ILE A 16 -45.95 -2.53 27.21
C ILE A 16 -46.08 -4.04 27.42
N SER A 17 -46.94 -4.67 26.64
CA SER A 17 -47.03 -6.13 26.54
C SER A 17 -45.81 -6.63 25.72
N VAL A 18 -44.92 -7.30 26.39
CA VAL A 18 -43.84 -8.05 25.73
C VAL A 18 -44.47 -9.36 25.20
N LEU A 19 -44.66 -9.44 23.89
CA LEU A 19 -45.01 -10.65 23.18
C LEU A 19 -43.72 -11.46 23.03
N LEU A 20 -43.59 -12.51 23.86
CA LEU A 20 -42.65 -13.62 23.67
C LEU A 20 -43.13 -14.46 22.49
N VAL A 21 -42.48 -14.32 21.33
CA VAL A 21 -42.60 -15.26 20.21
C VAL A 21 -41.68 -16.44 20.51
N ALA A 22 -42.22 -17.49 21.06
CA ALA A 22 -41.52 -18.78 21.13
C ALA A 22 -41.48 -19.40 19.73
N SER A 23 -40.37 -19.34 19.08
CA SER A 23 -40.12 -20.09 17.85
C SER A 23 -39.87 -21.53 18.20
N PHE A 24 -40.80 -22.38 17.88
CA PHE A 24 -40.65 -23.83 17.93
C PHE A 24 -39.66 -24.27 16.85
N PHE A 25 -38.47 -24.65 17.25
CA PHE A 25 -37.58 -25.44 16.42
C PHE A 25 -38.00 -26.89 16.46
N SER A 26 -38.58 -27.37 15.37
CA SER A 26 -38.74 -28.84 15.16
C SER A 26 -37.38 -29.38 14.70
N PRO A 27 -36.91 -30.48 15.31
CA PRO A 27 -35.73 -31.16 14.85
C PRO A 27 -36.03 -31.90 13.54
N THR A 28 -35.49 -31.46 12.42
CA THR A 28 -35.42 -32.25 11.21
C THR A 28 -34.52 -33.45 11.45
N GLN A 29 -35.10 -34.60 11.38
CA GLN A 29 -34.42 -35.90 11.46
C GLN A 29 -33.34 -35.95 10.37
N GLY A 30 -32.10 -36.12 10.78
CA GLY A 30 -30.98 -36.39 9.92
C GLY A 30 -31.21 -37.71 9.17
N ARG A 31 -31.29 -37.60 7.85
CA ARG A 31 -31.27 -38.74 6.96
C ARG A 31 -29.85 -39.32 6.99
N ALA A 32 -29.70 -40.52 7.52
CA ALA A 32 -28.44 -41.25 7.48
C ALA A 32 -28.01 -41.42 6.01
N VAL A 33 -26.81 -40.96 5.71
CA VAL A 33 -26.16 -41.25 4.45
C VAL A 33 -25.55 -42.62 4.56
N GLU A 34 -26.11 -43.61 3.81
CA GLU A 34 -25.49 -44.91 3.67
C GLU A 34 -24.09 -44.79 3.05
N PRO A 35 -23.11 -45.55 3.54
CA PRO A 35 -21.79 -45.61 2.94
C PRO A 35 -21.88 -46.31 1.57
N ALA A 36 -21.30 -45.69 0.57
CA ALA A 36 -21.15 -46.28 -0.76
C ALA A 36 -20.35 -47.59 -0.69
N PRO A 37 -20.72 -48.59 -1.52
CA PRO A 37 -20.02 -49.86 -1.51
C PRO A 37 -18.59 -49.74 -2.01
N ALA A 38 -17.67 -50.34 -1.28
CA ALA A 38 -16.30 -50.51 -1.68
C ALA A 38 -16.22 -51.39 -2.93
N GLY A 39 -15.52 -50.89 -3.93
CA GLY A 39 -15.00 -51.79 -4.80
C GLY A 39 -14.97 -51.79 -6.19
N ALA A 40 -14.03 -51.56 -6.90
CA ALA A 40 -13.46 -52.43 -7.91
C ALA A 40 -12.02 -51.97 -8.19
N PRO A 41 -11.04 -52.84 -8.44
CA PRO A 41 -9.65 -52.42 -8.62
C PRO A 41 -9.50 -51.68 -9.95
N ALA A 42 -8.81 -50.54 -9.90
CA ALA A 42 -8.43 -49.79 -11.07
C ALA A 42 -7.57 -50.65 -12.01
N GLN A 43 -8.08 -50.88 -13.20
CA GLN A 43 -7.27 -51.44 -14.28
C GLN A 43 -6.14 -50.50 -14.60
N GLN A 44 -4.92 -50.95 -14.42
CA GLN A 44 -3.72 -50.32 -14.95
C GLN A 44 -3.78 -50.33 -16.49
N GLY A 45 -4.21 -49.26 -17.08
CA GLY A 45 -4.01 -48.97 -18.51
C GLY A 45 -2.54 -48.64 -18.73
N SER A 46 -1.81 -49.58 -19.33
CA SER A 46 -0.47 -49.36 -19.84
C SER A 46 -0.54 -48.31 -20.96
N LEU A 47 0.06 -47.16 -20.77
CA LEU A 47 0.35 -46.21 -21.82
C LEU A 47 1.41 -46.80 -22.77
N PRO A 48 1.30 -46.58 -24.11
CA PRO A 48 2.27 -47.10 -25.04
C PRO A 48 3.61 -46.35 -24.89
N ASN A 49 4.66 -47.12 -24.89
CA ASN A 49 6.05 -46.76 -24.68
C ASN A 49 6.70 -46.26 -26.02
N ASP A 50 6.15 -45.26 -26.69
CA ASP A 50 6.73 -44.79 -27.96
C ASP A 50 6.67 -43.25 -28.08
N ALA A 51 7.29 -42.55 -27.14
CA ALA A 51 7.61 -41.12 -27.31
C ALA A 51 8.75 -40.66 -26.38
N LEU A 52 9.74 -41.50 -26.14
CA LEU A 52 11.01 -41.07 -25.62
C LEU A 52 11.99 -40.92 -26.80
N GLY A 53 11.92 -39.75 -27.44
CA GLY A 53 12.99 -39.30 -28.29
C GLY A 53 14.30 -39.29 -27.49
N SER A 54 15.30 -39.98 -27.99
CA SER A 54 16.64 -40.07 -27.45
C SER A 54 17.19 -38.66 -27.20
N ILE A 55 17.27 -38.28 -25.95
CA ILE A 55 18.10 -37.12 -25.55
C ILE A 55 19.52 -37.61 -25.60
N GLU A 56 20.24 -37.21 -26.65
CA GLU A 56 21.70 -37.40 -26.69
C GLU A 56 22.32 -36.65 -25.49
N PRO A 57 23.30 -37.25 -24.81
CA PRO A 57 24.01 -36.54 -23.75
C PRO A 57 24.68 -35.32 -24.36
N ILE A 58 24.35 -34.14 -23.85
CA ILE A 58 25.08 -32.90 -24.15
C ILE A 58 26.50 -33.14 -23.68
N HIS A 59 27.41 -33.30 -24.64
CA HIS A 59 28.84 -33.34 -24.38
C HIS A 59 29.23 -32.12 -23.59
N ASP A 60 30.16 -32.35 -22.64
CA ASP A 60 30.81 -31.39 -21.77
C ASP A 60 30.92 -30.00 -22.41
N VAL A 61 30.13 -29.05 -21.92
CA VAL A 61 30.43 -27.64 -22.14
C VAL A 61 31.63 -27.34 -21.26
N ASP A 62 32.73 -27.17 -21.92
CA ASP A 62 34.01 -26.71 -21.34
C ASP A 62 33.74 -25.43 -20.52
N LEU A 63 33.69 -25.56 -19.18
CA LEU A 63 33.68 -24.46 -18.23
C LEU A 63 35.07 -23.81 -18.09
N GLY A 64 35.88 -23.93 -19.11
CA GLY A 64 37.17 -23.29 -19.26
C GLY A 64 37.08 -21.84 -19.70
N GLY A 65 36.65 -21.02 -18.83
CA GLY A 65 36.64 -19.55 -18.96
C GLY A 65 36.34 -18.97 -17.62
N ALA A 66 37.35 -18.82 -16.74
CA ALA A 66 37.25 -17.87 -15.65
C ALA A 66 36.92 -16.51 -16.25
N GLY A 67 35.64 -16.21 -16.42
CA GLY A 67 35.15 -14.90 -16.76
C GLY A 67 35.70 -13.97 -15.70
N GLN A 68 36.64 -13.14 -16.08
CA GLN A 68 37.07 -11.99 -15.30
C GLN A 68 35.78 -11.22 -15.01
N GLN A 69 35.31 -11.35 -13.77
CA GLN A 69 34.35 -10.39 -13.25
C GLN A 69 35.02 -9.04 -13.43
N SER A 70 34.48 -8.23 -14.32
CA SER A 70 34.89 -6.83 -14.38
C SER A 70 34.85 -6.32 -12.94
N PRO A 71 35.95 -5.76 -12.43
CA PRO A 71 35.92 -5.19 -11.09
C PRO A 71 34.74 -4.23 -11.03
N LEU A 72 33.95 -4.34 -9.96
CA LEU A 72 32.95 -3.31 -9.64
C LEU A 72 33.61 -1.95 -9.82
N PRO A 73 33.00 -0.98 -10.51
CA PRO A 73 33.61 0.33 -10.64
C PRO A 73 34.02 0.77 -9.24
N ALA A 74 35.27 1.19 -9.11
CA ALA A 74 35.80 1.70 -7.85
C ALA A 74 34.83 2.75 -7.34
N PRO A 75 34.60 2.83 -6.00
CA PRO A 75 33.82 3.92 -5.43
C PRO A 75 34.36 5.20 -6.04
N VAL A 76 33.49 5.94 -6.73
CA VAL A 76 33.84 7.28 -7.20
C VAL A 76 34.06 8.07 -5.91
N ASP A 77 35.27 8.53 -5.67
CA ASP A 77 35.56 9.42 -4.54
C ASP A 77 34.53 10.55 -4.62
N PRO A 78 33.83 10.86 -3.52
CA PRO A 78 32.87 11.97 -3.51
C PRO A 78 33.68 13.21 -3.92
N ASP A 79 33.33 13.78 -5.07
CA ASP A 79 33.95 15.01 -5.53
C ASP A 79 33.75 16.07 -4.43
N PRO A 80 34.83 16.52 -3.77
CA PRO A 80 34.72 17.53 -2.71
C PRO A 80 34.19 18.87 -3.21
N THR A 81 34.00 19.00 -4.54
CA THR A 81 33.36 20.14 -5.18
C THR A 81 31.88 19.90 -5.51
N PHE A 82 31.27 18.79 -5.01
CA PHE A 82 29.85 18.57 -5.16
C PHE A 82 29.09 19.73 -4.53
N ASN A 83 28.91 20.75 -5.33
CA ASN A 83 28.02 21.86 -5.05
C ASN A 83 26.60 21.30 -5.21
N PRO A 84 25.72 21.39 -4.21
CA PRO A 84 24.35 20.93 -4.36
C PRO A 84 23.81 21.46 -5.68
N GLN A 85 23.32 20.55 -6.52
CA GLN A 85 22.78 20.88 -7.84
C GLN A 85 21.89 22.12 -7.69
N PRO A 86 21.95 23.08 -8.60
CA PRO A 86 21.06 24.23 -8.53
C PRO A 86 19.62 23.74 -8.39
N PRO A 87 18.76 24.41 -7.62
CA PRO A 87 17.41 23.95 -7.33
C PRO A 87 16.72 23.54 -8.63
N PHE A 88 16.10 22.36 -8.63
CA PHE A 88 15.41 21.82 -9.80
C PHE A 88 14.39 22.83 -10.33
N VAL A 89 14.24 22.89 -11.64
CA VAL A 89 13.25 23.77 -12.27
C VAL A 89 11.86 23.19 -12.02
N PRO A 90 10.90 23.98 -11.48
CA PRO A 90 9.52 23.51 -11.32
C PRO A 90 8.94 22.97 -12.62
N GLY A 91 8.26 21.82 -12.55
CA GLY A 91 7.66 21.14 -13.70
C GLY A 91 8.55 20.11 -14.39
N GLU A 92 9.84 20.04 -14.06
CA GLU A 92 10.74 19.04 -14.64
C GLU A 92 10.94 17.85 -13.71
N LEU A 93 10.99 16.64 -14.28
CA LEU A 93 11.37 15.40 -13.59
C LEU A 93 12.88 15.20 -13.74
N ARG A 94 13.61 15.17 -12.64
CA ARG A 94 15.06 15.06 -12.61
C ARG A 94 15.54 13.96 -11.68
N GLU A 95 16.77 13.54 -11.91
CA GLU A 95 17.47 12.54 -11.11
C GLU A 95 18.16 13.19 -9.91
N GLY A 96 18.09 12.52 -8.76
CA GLY A 96 18.81 12.86 -7.54
C GLY A 96 19.45 11.64 -6.90
N PHE A 97 20.45 11.85 -6.07
CA PHE A 97 21.14 10.80 -5.32
C PHE A 97 21.34 11.23 -3.87
N VAL A 98 21.24 10.28 -2.96
CA VAL A 98 21.60 10.48 -1.54
C VAL A 98 22.48 9.35 -1.04
N ASP A 99 23.44 9.69 -0.19
CA ASP A 99 24.26 8.70 0.53
C ASP A 99 23.48 8.17 1.74
N VAL A 100 23.15 6.88 1.70
CA VAL A 100 22.49 6.20 2.82
C VAL A 100 23.48 5.66 3.85
N GLY A 101 24.73 6.07 3.75
CA GLY A 101 25.83 5.72 4.64
C GLY A 101 26.94 4.95 3.95
N ASN A 102 28.17 5.21 4.37
CA ASN A 102 29.41 4.57 3.87
C ASN A 102 29.66 4.75 2.36
N GLY A 103 29.22 5.86 1.76
CA GLY A 103 29.38 6.09 0.32
C GLY A 103 28.37 5.30 -0.53
N ASN A 104 27.35 4.70 0.06
CA ASN A 104 26.33 3.96 -0.67
C ASN A 104 25.26 4.92 -1.22
N LEU A 105 25.43 5.32 -2.46
CA LEU A 105 24.53 6.24 -3.14
C LEU A 105 23.29 5.49 -3.64
N ARG A 106 22.09 6.04 -3.31
CA ARG A 106 20.81 5.58 -3.83
C ARG A 106 20.14 6.67 -4.65
N ARG A 107 19.54 6.24 -5.75
CA ARG A 107 18.91 7.09 -6.76
C ARG A 107 17.43 7.33 -6.46
N TYR A 108 16.95 8.52 -6.82
CA TYR A 108 15.54 8.85 -6.90
C TYR A 108 15.28 9.83 -8.05
N LEU A 109 14.03 9.92 -8.50
CA LEU A 109 13.59 11.02 -9.33
C LEU A 109 12.83 12.03 -8.46
N ILE A 110 12.93 13.30 -8.83
CA ILE A 110 12.22 14.39 -8.17
C ILE A 110 11.54 15.29 -9.19
N HIS A 111 10.28 15.63 -8.94
CA HIS A 111 9.52 16.64 -9.62
C HIS A 111 9.12 17.71 -8.61
N VAL A 112 9.48 18.96 -8.90
CA VAL A 112 9.07 20.11 -8.08
C VAL A 112 7.82 20.71 -8.69
N GLY A 113 6.76 20.83 -7.91
CA GLY A 113 5.46 21.29 -8.39
C GLY A 113 5.52 22.64 -9.09
N THR A 114 4.73 22.81 -10.15
CA THR A 114 4.72 24.03 -10.96
C THR A 114 4.31 25.29 -10.18
N ASN A 115 3.59 25.10 -9.07
CA ASN A 115 3.20 26.17 -8.14
C ASN A 115 4.24 26.44 -7.05
N TYR A 116 5.35 25.68 -7.00
CA TYR A 116 6.41 25.92 -6.02
C TYR A 116 7.01 27.32 -6.17
N ARG A 117 7.16 28.02 -5.06
CA ARG A 117 7.80 29.34 -4.97
C ARG A 117 8.78 29.37 -3.81
N PRO A 118 10.10 29.55 -4.05
CA PRO A 118 11.13 29.47 -3.00
C PRO A 118 10.93 30.43 -1.82
N HIS A 119 10.24 31.53 -2.06
CA HIS A 119 10.03 32.59 -1.07
C HIS A 119 8.56 32.75 -0.62
N ALA A 120 7.68 31.83 -1.05
CA ALA A 120 6.29 31.83 -0.57
C ALA A 120 6.24 31.54 0.94
N PRO A 121 5.30 32.16 1.67
CA PRO A 121 5.10 31.82 3.09
C PRO A 121 4.60 30.37 3.27
N GLU A 122 3.86 29.86 2.31
CA GLU A 122 3.31 28.50 2.33
C GLU A 122 4.42 27.48 2.06
N LEU A 123 4.43 26.43 2.90
CA LEU A 123 5.32 25.29 2.74
C LEU A 123 4.68 24.25 1.80
N THR A 124 5.52 23.54 1.05
CA THR A 124 5.10 22.63 0.00
C THR A 124 5.03 21.20 0.51
N PRO A 125 3.91 20.45 0.32
CA PRO A 125 3.82 19.05 0.67
C PRO A 125 4.77 18.20 -0.17
N VAL A 126 5.16 17.05 0.39
CA VAL A 126 6.02 16.06 -0.27
C VAL A 126 5.26 14.76 -0.46
N VAL A 127 5.38 14.16 -1.63
CA VAL A 127 4.75 12.87 -1.96
C VAL A 127 5.81 11.90 -2.44
N PHE A 128 5.96 10.79 -1.73
CA PHE A 128 6.78 9.66 -2.17
C PHE A 128 5.93 8.68 -2.98
N GLY A 129 6.37 8.35 -4.19
CA GLY A 129 5.72 7.40 -5.08
C GLY A 129 6.55 6.12 -5.23
N PHE A 130 5.95 4.96 -4.87
CA PHE A 130 6.64 3.66 -4.86
C PHE A 130 6.06 2.72 -5.91
N GLY A 131 6.87 2.36 -6.91
CA GLY A 131 6.51 1.37 -7.93
C GLY A 131 6.42 -0.05 -7.38
N GLY A 132 5.76 -0.92 -8.14
CA GLY A 132 5.69 -2.34 -7.84
C GLY A 132 7.03 -3.07 -8.02
N TRP A 133 7.05 -4.38 -7.73
CA TRP A 133 8.23 -5.21 -7.95
C TRP A 133 8.67 -5.19 -9.42
N LYS A 134 9.93 -4.91 -9.67
CA LYS A 134 10.59 -4.72 -10.96
C LYS A 134 10.29 -3.39 -11.66
N ASP A 135 9.49 -2.52 -11.09
CA ASP A 135 9.33 -1.18 -11.63
C ASP A 135 10.60 -0.35 -11.38
N THR A 136 10.85 0.55 -12.33
CA THR A 136 11.78 1.67 -12.12
C THR A 136 10.99 2.91 -11.69
N PRO A 137 11.64 3.93 -11.13
CA PRO A 137 11.00 5.22 -10.84
C PRO A 137 10.25 5.80 -12.04
N GLU A 138 10.88 5.74 -13.24
CA GLU A 138 10.27 6.22 -14.49
C GLU A 138 9.01 5.45 -14.85
N LYS A 139 9.04 4.11 -14.67
CA LYS A 139 7.89 3.27 -14.96
C LYS A 139 6.70 3.59 -14.06
N PHE A 140 6.97 3.81 -12.78
CA PHE A 140 5.92 4.22 -11.85
C PHE A 140 5.39 5.62 -12.19
N ALA A 141 6.26 6.60 -12.47
CA ALA A 141 5.87 7.94 -12.91
C ALA A 141 4.99 7.87 -14.17
N GLU A 142 5.38 7.06 -15.17
CA GLU A 142 4.64 6.89 -16.42
C GLU A 142 3.17 6.47 -16.22
N TYR A 143 2.92 5.47 -15.35
CA TYR A 143 1.55 4.99 -15.20
C TYR A 143 0.77 5.68 -14.06
N SER A 144 1.45 6.19 -13.04
CA SER A 144 0.78 6.96 -11.97
C SER A 144 0.39 8.37 -12.42
N ARG A 145 1.18 8.98 -13.29
CA ARG A 145 0.93 10.30 -13.87
C ARG A 145 0.73 11.40 -12.83
N PHE A 146 1.41 11.32 -11.70
CA PHE A 146 1.26 12.33 -10.65
C PHE A 146 1.56 13.74 -11.15
N GLU A 147 2.56 13.90 -12.04
CA GLU A 147 2.97 15.20 -12.59
C GLU A 147 1.88 15.87 -13.42
N LEU A 148 0.93 15.10 -13.96
CA LEU A 148 -0.17 15.60 -14.80
C LEU A 148 -1.45 15.92 -14.00
N THR A 149 -1.38 15.88 -12.69
CA THR A 149 -2.51 16.10 -11.79
C THR A 149 -2.21 17.22 -10.79
N ASP A 150 -3.10 17.44 -9.84
CA ASP A 150 -2.89 18.40 -8.76
C ASP A 150 -1.67 18.08 -7.89
N PHE A 151 -1.20 16.82 -7.83
CA PHE A 151 0.09 16.49 -7.25
C PHE A 151 1.22 17.25 -7.95
N GLY A 152 1.26 17.18 -9.30
CA GLY A 152 2.30 17.81 -10.10
C GLY A 152 2.28 19.34 -10.05
N ALA A 153 1.16 19.93 -9.70
CA ALA A 153 1.08 21.38 -9.52
C ALA A 153 1.51 21.81 -8.12
N ASN A 154 1.13 21.06 -7.06
CA ASN A 154 1.12 21.56 -5.69
C ASN A 154 2.07 20.83 -4.73
N ALA A 155 2.74 19.77 -5.15
CA ALA A 155 3.63 19.00 -4.30
C ALA A 155 5.03 18.84 -4.91
N ILE A 156 6.00 18.49 -4.07
CA ILE A 156 7.25 17.91 -4.51
C ILE A 156 7.01 16.39 -4.55
N ILE A 157 7.15 15.79 -5.74
CA ILE A 157 6.96 14.36 -5.95
C ILE A 157 8.33 13.70 -6.03
N ILE A 158 8.51 12.63 -5.28
CA ILE A 158 9.75 11.87 -5.22
C ILE A 158 9.43 10.41 -5.59
N TYR A 159 10.16 9.87 -6.55
CA TYR A 159 10.10 8.46 -6.94
C TYR A 159 11.44 7.79 -6.59
N PRO A 160 11.56 7.17 -5.41
CA PRO A 160 12.76 6.47 -5.02
C PRO A 160 12.97 5.21 -5.86
N GLU A 161 14.23 4.79 -6.03
CA GLU A 161 14.57 3.50 -6.65
C GLU A 161 14.83 2.43 -5.60
N GLY A 162 14.04 1.36 -5.65
CA GLY A 162 14.25 0.18 -4.80
C GLY A 162 15.48 -0.62 -5.22
N ILE A 163 16.29 -1.10 -4.27
CA ILE A 163 17.42 -1.98 -4.57
C ILE A 163 16.88 -3.27 -5.22
N ALA A 164 17.47 -3.67 -6.34
CA ALA A 164 16.99 -4.77 -7.18
C ALA A 164 15.50 -4.59 -7.58
N ARG A 165 15.00 -3.35 -7.63
CA ARG A 165 13.62 -2.98 -7.97
C ARG A 165 12.59 -3.66 -7.06
N ALA A 166 12.89 -3.69 -5.75
CA ALA A 166 12.02 -4.23 -4.72
C ALA A 166 12.15 -3.40 -3.44
N TRP A 167 11.13 -3.48 -2.59
CA TRP A 167 11.04 -2.79 -1.32
C TRP A 167 11.08 -3.78 -0.17
N GLU A 168 11.59 -3.35 0.96
CA GLU A 168 11.72 -4.12 2.19
C GLU A 168 10.44 -4.86 2.61
N GLY A 169 10.60 -5.92 3.39
CA GLY A 169 9.50 -6.75 3.89
C GLY A 169 9.00 -7.81 2.92
N ALA A 170 9.25 -7.68 1.61
CA ALA A 170 8.93 -8.71 0.65
C ALA A 170 9.99 -9.82 0.65
N PRO A 171 9.63 -11.11 0.43
CA PRO A 171 10.57 -12.23 0.49
C PRO A 171 11.65 -12.20 -0.59
N TYR A 172 11.49 -11.38 -1.60
CA TYR A 172 12.44 -11.16 -2.69
C TYR A 172 13.20 -9.83 -2.58
N ALA A 173 12.98 -9.07 -1.52
CA ALA A 173 13.68 -7.81 -1.30
C ALA A 173 15.17 -8.05 -1.01
N ALA A 174 16.02 -7.20 -1.56
CA ALA A 174 17.44 -7.20 -1.26
C ALA A 174 17.77 -6.36 0.00
N THR A 175 16.85 -5.51 0.42
CA THR A 175 16.94 -4.68 1.62
C THR A 175 16.35 -5.41 2.83
N ARG A 176 16.82 -5.05 4.03
CA ARG A 176 16.24 -5.48 5.31
C ARG A 176 15.20 -4.48 5.76
N MET A 177 14.33 -4.91 6.67
CA MET A 177 13.39 -4.00 7.34
C MET A 177 14.14 -2.81 7.96
N GLY A 178 13.68 -1.60 7.62
CA GLY A 178 14.26 -0.33 8.04
C GLY A 178 15.26 0.30 7.06
N ASP A 179 15.83 -0.45 6.12
CA ASP A 179 16.79 0.09 5.14
C ASP A 179 16.11 1.07 4.17
N ASP A 180 14.92 0.74 3.66
CA ASP A 180 14.18 1.61 2.75
C ASP A 180 13.49 2.76 3.49
N VAL A 181 13.06 2.55 4.73
CA VAL A 181 12.60 3.62 5.63
C VAL A 181 13.73 4.64 5.86
N HIS A 182 14.95 4.16 6.13
CA HIS A 182 16.13 5.02 6.27
C HIS A 182 16.41 5.82 4.97
N PHE A 183 16.33 5.17 3.82
CA PHE A 183 16.49 5.81 2.52
C PHE A 183 15.48 6.95 2.31
N VAL A 184 14.19 6.69 2.56
CA VAL A 184 13.13 7.71 2.46
C VAL A 184 13.41 8.89 3.39
N ARG A 185 13.82 8.63 4.63
CA ARG A 185 14.18 9.67 5.60
C ARG A 185 15.37 10.50 5.13
N THR A 186 16.37 9.85 4.53
CA THR A 186 17.57 10.51 3.99
C THR A 186 17.21 11.42 2.82
N ILE A 187 16.36 10.95 1.90
CA ILE A 187 15.85 11.80 0.80
C ILE A 187 15.09 13.00 1.35
N LEU A 188 14.17 12.77 2.30
CA LEU A 188 13.37 13.87 2.87
C LEU A 188 14.25 14.94 3.51
N ASN A 189 15.32 14.54 4.21
CA ASN A 189 16.26 15.49 4.81
C ASN A 189 17.05 16.27 3.75
N ALA A 190 17.47 15.63 2.67
CA ALA A 190 18.15 16.31 1.57
C ALA A 190 17.22 17.30 0.87
N VAL A 191 15.98 16.89 0.60
CA VAL A 191 14.97 17.76 -0.03
C VAL A 191 14.63 18.95 0.88
N ASP A 192 14.54 18.75 2.19
CA ASP A 192 14.28 19.84 3.14
C ASP A 192 15.43 20.86 3.24
N ALA A 193 16.65 20.43 2.95
CA ALA A 193 17.79 21.36 2.88
C ALA A 193 17.73 22.29 1.65
N ASP A 194 17.14 21.82 0.55
CA ASP A 194 17.10 22.53 -0.72
C ASP A 194 15.77 23.26 -0.99
N TYR A 195 14.67 22.79 -0.38
CA TYR A 195 13.31 23.25 -0.66
C TYR A 195 12.54 23.56 0.63
N ARG A 196 11.64 24.52 0.54
CA ARG A 196 10.71 24.85 1.62
C ARG A 196 9.58 23.83 1.67
N ILE A 197 9.79 22.73 2.35
CA ILE A 197 8.79 21.66 2.47
C ILE A 197 7.98 21.78 3.76
N ASP A 198 6.78 21.19 3.74
CA ASP A 198 5.95 21.00 4.91
C ASP A 198 6.13 19.57 5.45
N ARG A 199 6.90 19.43 6.51
CA ARG A 199 7.10 18.13 7.17
C ARG A 199 5.83 17.58 7.84
N GLY A 200 4.82 18.41 8.05
CA GLY A 200 3.49 17.98 8.48
C GLY A 200 2.64 17.41 7.34
N ARG A 201 3.06 17.60 6.08
CA ARG A 201 2.37 17.11 4.88
C ARG A 201 3.29 16.27 4.01
N VAL A 202 3.85 15.22 4.59
CA VAL A 202 4.63 14.20 3.87
C VAL A 202 3.74 12.98 3.66
N TYR A 203 3.63 12.52 2.44
CA TYR A 203 2.74 11.45 2.03
C TYR A 203 3.48 10.33 1.31
N ALA A 204 2.91 9.12 1.34
CA ALA A 204 3.44 7.98 0.61
C ALA A 204 2.33 7.30 -0.18
N VAL A 205 2.60 7.00 -1.44
CA VAL A 205 1.65 6.33 -2.33
C VAL A 205 2.38 5.22 -3.07
N GLY A 206 1.79 4.04 -3.16
CA GLY A 206 2.46 2.95 -3.88
C GLY A 206 1.54 1.87 -4.39
N MET A 207 2.04 1.09 -5.35
CA MET A 207 1.35 -0.05 -5.92
C MET A 207 2.03 -1.36 -5.58
N SER A 208 1.27 -2.42 -5.32
CA SER A 208 1.81 -3.78 -5.17
C SER A 208 2.87 -3.84 -4.07
N ASN A 209 4.11 -4.24 -4.37
CA ASN A 209 5.23 -4.16 -3.44
C ASN A 209 5.48 -2.72 -2.94
N GLY A 210 5.33 -1.72 -3.82
CA GLY A 210 5.41 -0.31 -3.42
C GLY A 210 4.25 0.15 -2.53
N GLY A 211 3.06 -0.43 -2.69
CA GLY A 211 1.94 -0.26 -1.74
C GLY A 211 2.27 -0.84 -0.37
N GLY A 212 2.98 -1.97 -0.34
CA GLY A 212 3.58 -2.52 0.88
C GLY A 212 4.59 -1.54 1.50
N MET A 213 5.44 -0.89 0.70
CA MET A 213 6.38 0.12 1.20
C MET A 213 5.67 1.34 1.81
N ALA A 214 4.58 1.81 1.20
CA ALA A 214 3.77 2.89 1.77
C ALA A 214 3.17 2.47 3.13
N ALA A 215 2.66 1.24 3.23
CA ALA A 215 2.16 0.68 4.49
C ALA A 215 3.29 0.48 5.52
N SER A 216 4.49 0.08 5.10
CA SER A 216 5.69 -0.03 5.97
C SER A 216 6.04 1.31 6.59
N LEU A 217 5.99 2.40 5.83
CA LEU A 217 6.20 3.75 6.37
C LEU A 217 5.15 4.11 7.43
N ALA A 218 3.88 3.81 7.19
CA ALA A 218 2.83 4.06 8.19
C ALA A 218 2.99 3.19 9.44
N CYS A 219 3.55 1.98 9.31
CA CYS A 219 3.77 1.05 10.41
C CYS A 219 5.04 1.35 11.20
N HIS A 220 6.17 1.52 10.51
CA HIS A 220 7.49 1.56 11.15
C HIS A 220 8.08 2.98 11.30
N ALA A 221 7.53 3.95 10.56
CA ALA A 221 7.94 5.35 10.64
C ALA A 221 6.73 6.30 10.65
N PRO A 222 5.76 6.12 11.57
CA PRO A 222 4.58 6.98 11.65
C PRO A 222 4.93 8.44 11.91
N ASP A 223 6.13 8.72 12.43
CA ASP A 223 6.67 10.07 12.60
C ASP A 223 7.00 10.75 11.25
N LEU A 224 7.17 9.99 10.18
CA LEU A 224 7.62 10.51 8.90
C LEU A 224 6.46 10.96 8.00
N VAL A 225 5.35 10.22 7.99
CA VAL A 225 4.25 10.43 7.04
C VAL A 225 2.95 10.86 7.72
N ALA A 226 2.24 11.83 7.14
CA ALA A 226 0.91 12.26 7.56
C ALA A 226 -0.19 11.36 7.01
N GLY A 227 0.05 10.75 5.85
CA GLY A 227 -0.90 9.86 5.21
C GLY A 227 -0.26 8.96 4.17
N VAL A 228 -0.88 7.80 3.97
CA VAL A 228 -0.43 6.81 2.98
C VAL A 228 -1.60 6.31 2.13
N VAL A 229 -1.29 5.95 0.88
CA VAL A 229 -2.23 5.27 -0.01
C VAL A 229 -1.57 4.03 -0.58
N SER A 230 -2.22 2.90 -0.40
CA SER A 230 -1.78 1.60 -0.87
C SER A 230 -2.73 1.09 -1.96
N VAL A 231 -2.20 0.77 -3.15
CA VAL A 231 -3.00 0.27 -4.28
C VAL A 231 -2.60 -1.16 -4.59
N SER A 232 -3.55 -2.10 -4.57
CA SER A 232 -3.29 -3.54 -4.80
C SER A 232 -2.05 -4.04 -4.03
N ALA A 233 -1.93 -3.65 -2.76
CA ALA A 233 -0.68 -3.73 -2.01
C ALA A 233 -0.33 -5.14 -1.56
N ALA A 234 0.97 -5.45 -1.58
CA ALA A 234 1.51 -6.71 -1.10
C ALA A 234 1.84 -6.60 0.41
N TYR A 235 0.88 -6.96 1.24
CA TYR A 235 0.98 -6.88 2.69
C TYR A 235 1.66 -8.13 3.30
N TYR A 236 2.93 -8.36 2.96
CA TYR A 236 3.72 -9.37 3.65
C TYR A 236 3.82 -9.04 5.15
N GLU A 237 3.88 -10.08 5.99
CA GLU A 237 3.81 -9.90 7.45
C GLU A 237 4.78 -8.84 8.00
N PRO A 238 6.08 -8.81 7.61
CA PRO A 238 7.01 -7.82 8.15
C PRO A 238 6.62 -6.36 7.89
N VAL A 239 5.83 -6.12 6.83
CA VAL A 239 5.40 -4.77 6.41
C VAL A 239 4.42 -4.14 7.39
N VAL A 240 3.59 -4.96 8.05
CA VAL A 240 2.45 -4.51 8.87
C VAL A 240 2.46 -5.07 10.30
N ALA A 241 3.48 -5.84 10.66
CA ALA A 241 3.68 -6.37 12.01
C ALA A 241 4.56 -5.42 12.86
N ASP A 242 4.44 -5.51 14.17
CA ASP A 242 5.27 -4.79 15.15
C ASP A 242 5.37 -3.28 14.90
N CYS A 243 4.25 -2.67 14.52
CA CYS A 243 4.18 -1.26 14.17
C CYS A 243 4.57 -0.36 15.36
N ALA A 244 5.33 0.68 15.07
CA ALA A 244 5.60 1.74 16.02
C ALA A 244 4.30 2.47 16.44
N PRO A 245 4.22 2.98 17.66
CA PRO A 245 3.06 3.76 18.11
C PRO A 245 2.91 5.04 17.29
N GLY A 246 1.67 5.32 16.86
CA GLY A 246 1.31 6.51 16.09
C GLY A 246 0.18 6.21 15.11
N ALA A 247 -0.74 7.15 14.97
CA ALA A 247 -1.83 7.08 14.00
C ALA A 247 -1.41 7.74 12.68
N VAL A 248 -1.67 7.09 11.56
CA VAL A 248 -1.40 7.61 10.21
C VAL A 248 -2.64 7.48 9.35
N ALA A 249 -3.02 8.55 8.67
CA ALA A 249 -4.13 8.51 7.72
C ALA A 249 -3.84 7.49 6.62
N THR A 250 -4.76 6.56 6.40
CA THR A 250 -4.53 5.43 5.49
C THR A 250 -5.71 5.22 4.56
N LEU A 251 -5.44 5.16 3.27
CA LEU A 251 -6.38 4.71 2.25
C LEU A 251 -5.82 3.46 1.57
N ASP A 252 -6.62 2.39 1.56
CA ASP A 252 -6.34 1.20 0.75
C ASP A 252 -7.30 1.13 -0.43
N ILE A 253 -6.78 0.83 -1.63
CA ILE A 253 -7.55 0.63 -2.86
C ILE A 253 -7.19 -0.73 -3.42
N HIS A 254 -8.16 -1.66 -3.49
CA HIS A 254 -7.86 -3.02 -3.92
C HIS A 254 -8.97 -3.64 -4.78
N GLY A 255 -8.57 -4.30 -5.87
CA GLY A 255 -9.46 -5.03 -6.75
C GLY A 255 -9.82 -6.42 -6.21
N THR A 256 -11.10 -6.78 -6.21
CA THR A 256 -11.53 -8.11 -5.67
C THR A 256 -11.14 -9.30 -6.56
N HIS A 257 -10.76 -9.06 -7.81
CA HIS A 257 -10.26 -10.08 -8.74
C HIS A 257 -8.76 -9.94 -9.02
N ASP A 258 -8.03 -9.40 -8.03
CA ASP A 258 -6.58 -9.34 -8.10
C ASP A 258 -5.99 -10.76 -8.04
N GLU A 259 -5.46 -11.23 -9.18
CA GLU A 259 -4.85 -12.56 -9.35
C GLU A 259 -3.36 -12.56 -8.97
N VAL A 260 -2.77 -11.38 -8.77
CA VAL A 260 -1.36 -11.20 -8.40
C VAL A 260 -1.20 -11.12 -6.89
N ILE A 261 -1.91 -10.18 -6.27
CA ILE A 261 -2.00 -10.05 -4.81
C ILE A 261 -3.48 -10.22 -4.44
N ALA A 262 -3.84 -11.45 -4.10
CA ALA A 262 -5.24 -11.78 -3.84
C ALA A 262 -5.83 -10.90 -2.72
N TYR A 263 -7.01 -10.34 -2.98
CA TYR A 263 -7.73 -9.45 -2.07
C TYR A 263 -7.88 -10.04 -0.65
N GLN A 264 -8.10 -11.35 -0.57
CA GLN A 264 -8.30 -12.08 0.70
C GLN A 264 -6.98 -12.48 1.39
N GLY A 265 -5.83 -12.10 0.82
CA GLY A 265 -4.54 -12.58 1.29
C GLY A 265 -4.20 -13.97 0.75
N GLY A 266 -3.07 -14.50 1.16
CA GLY A 266 -2.62 -15.82 0.70
C GLY A 266 -1.13 -16.04 0.83
N MET A 267 -0.61 -16.89 -0.06
CA MET A 267 0.82 -17.22 -0.14
C MET A 267 1.38 -16.79 -1.51
N ARG A 268 2.51 -16.09 -1.51
CA ARG A 268 3.22 -15.74 -2.74
C ARG A 268 4.72 -15.66 -2.49
N HIS A 269 5.51 -16.12 -3.45
CA HIS A 269 6.97 -16.17 -3.33
C HIS A 269 7.47 -16.87 -2.05
N GLY A 270 6.71 -17.87 -1.58
CA GLY A 270 7.06 -18.66 -0.40
C GLY A 270 6.75 -17.98 0.94
N ALA A 271 6.10 -16.82 0.96
CA ALA A 271 5.72 -16.10 2.17
C ALA A 271 4.23 -15.78 2.21
N PRO A 272 3.61 -15.75 3.40
CA PRO A 272 2.24 -15.33 3.58
C PRO A 272 2.12 -13.80 3.44
N PHE A 273 0.96 -13.35 2.94
CA PHE A 273 0.56 -11.95 2.97
C PHE A 273 -0.90 -11.83 3.41
N LEU A 274 -1.20 -10.72 4.06
CA LEU A 274 -2.51 -10.45 4.64
C LEU A 274 -3.48 -9.93 3.57
N GLY A 275 -4.78 -10.20 3.77
CA GLY A 275 -5.84 -9.63 2.95
C GLY A 275 -6.04 -8.13 3.20
N ALA A 276 -6.55 -7.42 2.18
CA ALA A 276 -6.75 -5.98 2.24
C ALA A 276 -7.63 -5.55 3.43
N GLU A 277 -8.81 -6.15 3.60
CA GLU A 277 -9.71 -5.82 4.72
C GLU A 277 -9.10 -6.14 6.09
N GLN A 278 -8.28 -7.20 6.17
CA GLN A 278 -7.60 -7.56 7.41
C GLN A 278 -6.58 -6.48 7.81
N VAL A 279 -5.81 -5.96 6.86
CA VAL A 279 -4.84 -4.88 7.10
C VAL A 279 -5.57 -3.60 7.47
N VAL A 280 -6.62 -3.23 6.72
CA VAL A 280 -7.43 -2.04 6.98
C VAL A 280 -8.03 -2.08 8.40
N ALA A 281 -8.56 -3.23 8.82
CA ALA A 281 -9.07 -3.40 10.20
C ALA A 281 -7.96 -3.26 11.25
N GLY A 282 -6.76 -3.81 10.99
CA GLY A 282 -5.60 -3.65 11.86
C GLY A 282 -5.15 -2.19 12.00
N VAL A 283 -5.12 -1.45 10.89
CA VAL A 283 -4.82 -0.01 10.90
C VAL A 283 -5.91 0.77 11.65
N ALA A 284 -7.19 0.44 11.43
CA ALA A 284 -8.29 1.07 12.16
C ALA A 284 -8.16 0.87 13.67
N ALA A 285 -7.83 -0.34 14.11
CA ALA A 285 -7.56 -0.62 15.52
C ALA A 285 -6.38 0.21 16.07
N ARG A 286 -5.27 0.29 15.33
CA ARG A 286 -4.11 1.10 15.71
C ARG A 286 -4.43 2.59 15.80
N ASN A 287 -5.25 3.10 14.89
CA ASN A 287 -5.67 4.50 14.87
C ASN A 287 -6.81 4.80 15.87
N GLY A 288 -7.20 3.83 16.71
CA GLY A 288 -8.25 3.99 17.72
C GLY A 288 -9.63 4.25 17.14
N CYS A 289 -9.91 3.75 15.95
CA CYS A 289 -11.18 3.93 15.28
C CYS A 289 -12.33 3.18 15.98
N GLY A 290 -13.52 3.75 15.89
CA GLY A 290 -14.79 3.09 16.20
C GLY A 290 -15.25 2.15 15.08
N PRO A 291 -16.54 1.84 15.01
CA PRO A 291 -17.07 0.89 14.02
C PRO A 291 -16.88 1.39 12.57
N ALA A 292 -16.82 0.43 11.65
CA ALA A 292 -16.87 0.73 10.23
C ALA A 292 -18.18 1.40 9.87
N LEU A 293 -18.12 2.42 9.02
CA LEU A 293 -19.27 3.11 8.47
C LEU A 293 -19.88 2.28 7.32
N PRO A 294 -21.18 2.41 7.05
CA PRO A 294 -21.81 1.74 5.92
C PRO A 294 -21.10 2.10 4.61
N PRO A 295 -20.81 1.09 3.76
CA PRO A 295 -20.20 1.34 2.46
C PRO A 295 -21.12 2.18 1.56
N ARG A 296 -20.52 3.01 0.74
CA ARG A 296 -21.20 3.78 -0.31
C ARG A 296 -20.59 3.47 -1.66
N TRP A 297 -21.42 3.41 -2.66
CA TRP A 297 -20.93 3.33 -4.03
C TRP A 297 -20.32 4.66 -4.45
N ILE A 298 -19.20 4.57 -5.14
CA ILE A 298 -18.54 5.71 -5.78
C ILE A 298 -18.49 5.45 -7.29
N GLU A 299 -17.56 6.05 -8.02
CA GLU A 299 -17.45 5.87 -9.46
C GLU A 299 -17.19 4.41 -9.84
N GLY A 300 -17.91 3.90 -10.87
CA GLY A 300 -17.75 2.55 -11.38
C GLY A 300 -18.18 1.45 -10.38
N PRO A 301 -17.55 0.27 -10.41
CA PRO A 301 -17.89 -0.85 -9.55
C PRO A 301 -17.16 -0.78 -8.19
N ALA A 302 -17.04 0.42 -7.61
CA ALA A 302 -16.28 0.64 -6.41
C ALA A 302 -17.15 0.99 -5.21
N GLU A 303 -16.90 0.30 -4.10
CA GLU A 303 -17.45 0.59 -2.78
C GLU A 303 -16.40 1.23 -1.91
N HIS A 304 -16.75 2.34 -1.30
CA HIS A 304 -15.92 3.09 -0.36
C HIS A 304 -16.51 3.05 1.03
N TYR A 305 -15.72 2.72 2.02
CA TYR A 305 -16.07 2.88 3.43
C TYR A 305 -14.87 3.36 4.25
N GLY A 306 -15.17 3.92 5.41
CA GLY A 306 -14.20 4.33 6.42
C GLY A 306 -14.67 3.92 7.80
N PHE A 307 -14.04 4.47 8.82
CA PHE A 307 -14.31 4.19 10.23
C PHE A 307 -14.63 5.46 10.98
N ALA A 308 -15.46 5.34 12.02
CA ALA A 308 -15.81 6.48 12.85
C ALA A 308 -14.74 6.79 13.90
N GLY A 309 -14.54 8.08 14.22
CA GLY A 309 -13.81 8.53 15.41
C GLY A 309 -12.34 8.15 15.48
N CYS A 310 -11.67 7.95 14.34
CA CYS A 310 -10.25 7.65 14.28
C CYS A 310 -9.38 8.86 14.69
N ALA A 311 -8.24 8.61 15.33
CA ALA A 311 -7.21 9.63 15.55
C ALA A 311 -6.58 10.12 14.23
N ALA A 312 -6.51 9.25 13.21
CA ALA A 312 -6.21 9.58 11.83
C ALA A 312 -7.13 8.73 10.93
N PRO A 313 -7.70 9.29 9.83
CA PRO A 313 -8.68 8.58 8.99
C PRO A 313 -8.16 7.26 8.45
N VAL A 314 -9.05 6.26 8.41
CA VAL A 314 -8.82 4.97 7.74
C VAL A 314 -9.96 4.74 6.78
N GLU A 315 -9.62 4.60 5.50
CA GLU A 315 -10.57 4.42 4.42
C GLU A 315 -10.17 3.23 3.54
N HIS A 316 -11.15 2.56 2.97
CA HIS A 316 -10.95 1.46 2.04
C HIS A 316 -11.84 1.61 0.81
N ILE A 317 -11.28 1.37 -0.35
CA ILE A 317 -12.00 1.31 -1.61
C ILE A 317 -11.84 -0.09 -2.20
N ARG A 318 -12.93 -0.83 -2.17
CA ARG A 318 -13.04 -2.16 -2.76
C ARG A 318 -13.58 -2.04 -4.19
N VAL A 319 -12.78 -2.41 -5.20
CA VAL A 319 -13.20 -2.33 -6.61
C VAL A 319 -13.60 -3.71 -7.10
N LEU A 320 -14.91 -3.91 -7.29
CA LEU A 320 -15.46 -5.22 -7.64
C LEU A 320 -15.01 -5.65 -9.05
N GLY A 321 -14.49 -6.87 -9.17
CA GLY A 321 -14.04 -7.44 -10.43
C GLY A 321 -12.72 -6.86 -10.97
N GLN A 322 -12.13 -5.86 -10.34
CA GLN A 322 -10.87 -5.28 -10.80
C GLN A 322 -9.70 -6.22 -10.50
N LYS A 323 -8.78 -6.29 -11.44
CA LYS A 323 -7.53 -7.03 -11.37
C LYS A 323 -6.41 -6.20 -10.73
N HIS A 324 -5.17 -6.70 -10.80
CA HIS A 324 -3.96 -6.05 -10.31
C HIS A 324 -3.56 -4.87 -11.21
N VAL A 325 -4.16 -3.71 -11.02
CA VAL A 325 -3.94 -2.53 -11.87
C VAL A 325 -3.93 -1.24 -11.03
N TRP A 326 -3.20 -0.24 -11.53
CA TRP A 326 -3.22 1.14 -11.02
C TRP A 326 -4.37 1.94 -11.65
N ASN A 327 -4.43 1.89 -12.99
CA ASN A 327 -5.36 2.67 -13.78
C ASN A 327 -6.69 1.91 -13.94
N GLY A 328 -7.50 1.95 -12.91
CA GLY A 328 -8.85 1.41 -12.89
C GLY A 328 -9.90 2.51 -12.94
N VAL A 329 -11.14 2.14 -12.70
CA VAL A 329 -12.24 3.05 -12.42
C VAL A 329 -12.77 2.68 -11.04
N PRO A 330 -12.67 3.60 -10.07
CA PRO A 330 -12.14 4.97 -10.13
C PRO A 330 -10.61 5.03 -10.28
N HIS A 331 -10.10 6.19 -10.69
CA HIS A 331 -8.68 6.37 -10.95
C HIS A 331 -7.87 6.56 -9.65
N ALA A 332 -6.91 5.68 -9.39
CA ALA A 332 -6.17 5.66 -8.13
C ALA A 332 -5.42 6.97 -7.82
N THR A 333 -4.83 7.62 -8.81
CA THR A 333 -4.12 8.90 -8.63
C THR A 333 -5.05 10.01 -8.12
N THR A 334 -6.25 10.12 -8.68
CA THR A 334 -7.25 11.10 -8.25
C THR A 334 -7.68 10.85 -6.81
N LEU A 335 -8.03 9.61 -6.49
CA LEU A 335 -8.42 9.21 -5.14
C LEU A 335 -7.31 9.45 -4.12
N ALA A 336 -6.06 9.16 -4.50
CA ALA A 336 -4.91 9.40 -3.65
C ALA A 336 -4.76 10.88 -3.31
N TRP A 337 -4.87 11.78 -4.30
CA TRP A 337 -4.80 13.21 -4.04
C TRP A 337 -5.96 13.70 -3.18
N GLU A 338 -7.19 13.33 -3.54
CA GLU A 338 -8.39 13.72 -2.79
C GLU A 338 -8.34 13.27 -1.32
N PHE A 339 -7.71 12.14 -1.04
CA PHE A 339 -7.51 11.67 0.33
C PHE A 339 -6.38 12.42 1.03
N LEU A 340 -5.18 12.47 0.41
CA LEU A 340 -3.95 12.92 1.07
C LEU A 340 -3.89 14.43 1.31
N HIS A 341 -4.36 15.26 0.36
CA HIS A 341 -4.23 16.72 0.49
C HIS A 341 -4.95 17.28 1.72
N ARG A 342 -5.87 16.54 2.30
CA ARG A 342 -6.62 16.88 3.53
C ARG A 342 -5.88 16.48 4.81
N GLN A 343 -4.79 15.72 4.70
CA GLN A 343 -4.10 15.17 5.86
C GLN A 343 -2.94 16.08 6.29
N HIS A 344 -2.81 16.24 7.58
CA HIS A 344 -1.73 17.00 8.21
C HIS A 344 -1.41 16.38 9.58
N LYS A 345 -0.16 16.37 9.99
CA LYS A 345 0.28 15.98 11.34
C LYS A 345 0.09 17.09 12.33
#